data_ea5fd8bc9a49d91db0ec6e438fdfefdc
#
_entry.id   ea5fd8bc9a49d91db0ec6e438fdfefdc
#
_cell.length_a   1.000
_cell.length_b   1.000
_cell.length_c   1.000
_cell.angle_alpha   90.00
_cell.angle_beta   90.00
_cell.angle_gamma   90.00
#
_symmetry.space_group_name_H-M   'P 1'
#
loop_
_entity.id
_entity.type
_entity.pdbx_description
1 polymer ?
#
loop_
_entity_poly.entity_id
_entity_poly.type
_entity_poly.pdbx_seq_one_letter_code
_entity_poly.pdbx_strand_id
1 'polypeptide(L)' 'LSKIFNIQDNDAQEEQNLNTVILLNPNNEEALYQLAKLKLTNSDYKKSTEFNKRLKLICKNFCDQSDKLKIEIETLSKK' A
#
# COMPACT_ATOMS: atom_id res chain seq x y z
N LEU A 1 10.73 20.59 -10.91
CA LEU A 1 10.57 20.57 -9.46
C LEU A 1 9.10 20.62 -9.06
N SER A 2 8.33 21.54 -9.67
CA SER A 2 6.92 21.64 -9.34
C SER A 2 6.15 20.37 -9.71
N LYS A 3 6.56 19.67 -10.76
CA LYS A 3 5.93 18.41 -11.12
C LYS A 3 6.14 17.33 -10.05
N ILE A 4 7.33 17.32 -9.45
CA ILE A 4 7.61 16.37 -8.38
C ILE A 4 6.73 16.67 -7.16
N PHE A 5 6.59 17.92 -6.82
CA PHE A 5 5.74 18.32 -5.69
C PHE A 5 4.28 17.95 -5.95
N ASN A 6 3.81 18.15 -7.18
CA ASN A 6 2.43 17.80 -7.54
C ASN A 6 2.18 16.30 -7.37
N ILE A 7 3.15 15.48 -7.77
CA ILE A 7 3.03 14.03 -7.61
C ILE A 7 2.97 13.66 -6.12
N GLN A 8 3.81 14.30 -5.30
CA GLN A 8 3.83 14.04 -3.87
C GLN A 8 2.52 14.47 -3.22
N ASP A 9 1.98 15.59 -3.65
CA ASP A 9 0.70 16.07 -3.13
C ASP A 9 -0.42 15.08 -3.46
N ASN A 10 -0.44 14.56 -4.67
CA ASN A 10 -1.43 13.57 -5.07
C ASN A 10 -1.31 12.30 -4.26
N ASP A 11 -0.09 11.84 -4.03
CA ASP A 11 0.15 10.66 -3.21
C ASP A 11 -0.32 10.87 -1.77
N ALA A 12 -0.08 12.05 -1.22
CA ALA A 12 -0.50 12.37 0.14
C ALA A 12 -2.03 12.36 0.26
N GLN A 13 -2.72 12.93 -0.72
CA GLN A 13 -4.18 12.93 -0.73
C GLN A 13 -4.74 11.53 -0.89
N GLU A 14 -4.16 10.73 -1.77
CA GLU A 14 -4.58 9.36 -1.98
C GLU A 14 -4.39 8.54 -0.71
N GLU A 15 -3.25 8.71 -0.05
CA GLU A 15 -2.99 8.02 1.21
C GLU A 15 -4.00 8.41 2.27
N GLN A 16 -4.32 9.69 2.38
CA GLN A 16 -5.31 10.17 3.34
C GLN A 16 -6.68 9.55 3.09
N ASN A 17 -7.09 9.52 1.83
CA ASN A 17 -8.37 8.93 1.45
C ASN A 17 -8.41 7.45 1.76
N LEU A 18 -7.35 6.72 1.47
CA LEU A 18 -7.27 5.29 1.74
C LEU A 18 -7.26 5.01 3.23
N ASN A 19 -6.55 5.83 4.01
CA ASN A 19 -6.56 5.70 5.47
C ASN A 19 -7.96 5.89 6.03
N THR A 20 -8.71 6.86 5.50
CA THR A 20 -10.09 7.08 5.92
C THR A 20 -10.95 5.87 5.62
N VAL A 21 -10.80 5.27 4.44
CA VAL A 21 -11.55 4.07 4.06
C VAL A 21 -11.26 2.95 5.05
N ILE A 22 -10.00 2.76 5.43
CA ILE A 22 -9.61 1.71 6.37
C ILE A 22 -10.15 1.97 7.77
N LEU A 23 -10.19 3.24 8.19
CA LEU A 23 -10.79 3.58 9.49
C LEU A 23 -12.27 3.20 9.54
N LEU A 24 -12.99 3.42 8.44
CA LEU A 24 -14.40 3.10 8.35
C LEU A 24 -14.65 1.63 8.09
N ASN A 25 -13.74 0.98 7.38
CA ASN A 25 -13.88 -0.42 7.02
C ASN A 25 -12.49 -1.08 7.03
N PRO A 26 -12.04 -1.56 8.20
CA PRO A 26 -10.70 -2.13 8.36
C PRO A 26 -10.44 -3.38 7.50
N ASN A 27 -11.50 -4.02 7.03
CA ASN A 27 -11.37 -5.24 6.22
C ASN A 27 -11.47 -4.97 4.73
N ASN A 28 -11.30 -3.71 4.31
CA ASN A 28 -11.33 -3.37 2.89
C ASN A 28 -10.01 -3.78 2.23
N GLU A 29 -10.03 -4.92 1.53
CA GLU A 29 -8.84 -5.49 0.91
C GLU A 29 -8.24 -4.55 -0.14
N GLU A 30 -9.08 -3.92 -0.95
CA GLU A 30 -8.61 -3.04 -2.00
C GLU A 30 -7.85 -1.85 -1.40
N ALA A 31 -8.39 -1.25 -0.36
CA ALA A 31 -7.73 -0.10 0.28
C ALA A 31 -6.38 -0.50 0.88
N LEU A 32 -6.32 -1.65 1.54
CA LEU A 32 -5.08 -2.15 2.10
C LEU A 32 -4.05 -2.44 1.02
N TYR A 33 -4.49 -3.04 -0.09
CA TYR A 33 -3.60 -3.32 -1.21
C TYR A 33 -3.04 -2.03 -1.81
N GLN A 34 -3.91 -1.04 -2.04
CA GLN A 34 -3.49 0.23 -2.61
C GLN A 34 -2.53 0.97 -1.69
N LEU A 35 -2.79 0.95 -0.38
CA LEU A 35 -1.88 1.57 0.58
C LEU A 35 -0.52 0.88 0.58
N ALA A 36 -0.51 -0.45 0.56
CA ALA A 36 0.74 -1.18 0.51
C ALA A 36 1.55 -0.83 -0.74
N LYS A 37 0.87 -0.73 -1.89
CA LYS A 37 1.54 -0.37 -3.14
C LYS A 37 2.02 1.07 -3.11
N LEU A 38 1.24 1.97 -2.54
CA LEU A 38 1.62 3.37 -2.43
C LEU A 38 2.89 3.52 -1.58
N LYS A 39 2.94 2.83 -0.46
CA LYS A 39 4.12 2.84 0.40
C LYS A 39 5.33 2.24 -0.31
N LEU A 40 5.11 1.18 -1.08
CA LEU A 40 6.19 0.59 -1.86
C LEU A 40 6.74 1.57 -2.89
N THR A 41 5.86 2.29 -3.58
CA THR A 41 6.26 3.31 -4.54
C THR A 41 7.10 4.40 -3.88
N ASN A 42 6.80 4.72 -2.64
CA ASN A 42 7.53 5.74 -1.88
C ASN A 42 8.75 5.18 -1.16
N SER A 43 9.11 3.94 -1.43
CA SER A 43 10.25 3.26 -0.81
C SER A 43 10.09 3.04 0.70
N ASP A 44 8.87 3.11 1.20
CA ASP A 44 8.59 2.83 2.60
C ASP A 44 8.26 1.35 2.75
N TYR A 45 9.29 0.53 2.67
CA TYR A 45 9.12 -0.93 2.65
C TYR A 45 8.54 -1.48 3.94
N LYS A 46 8.87 -0.85 5.05
CA LYS A 46 8.37 -1.29 6.34
C LYS A 46 6.86 -1.17 6.41
N LYS A 47 6.34 -0.01 6.05
CA LYS A 47 4.89 0.22 6.08
C LYS A 47 4.19 -0.57 5.00
N SER A 48 4.80 -0.69 3.83
CA SER A 48 4.26 -1.51 2.77
C SER A 48 4.07 -2.95 3.24
N THR A 49 5.07 -3.49 3.94
CA THR A 49 5.00 -4.84 4.49
C THR A 49 3.89 -4.96 5.54
N GLU A 50 3.76 -3.96 6.40
CA GLU A 50 2.73 -3.97 7.43
C GLU A 50 1.33 -4.02 6.82
N PHE A 51 1.06 -3.15 5.85
CA PHE A 51 -0.24 -3.17 5.18
C PHE A 51 -0.47 -4.46 4.44
N ASN A 52 0.56 -5.00 3.81
CA ASN A 52 0.43 -6.26 3.08
C ASN A 52 0.15 -7.44 4.01
N LYS A 53 0.77 -7.45 5.19
CA LYS A 53 0.49 -8.48 6.20
C LYS A 53 -0.96 -8.42 6.65
N ARG A 54 -1.48 -7.22 6.89
CA ARG A 54 -2.87 -7.05 7.26
C ARG A 54 -3.80 -7.54 6.16
N LEU A 55 -3.46 -7.21 4.91
CA LEU A 55 -4.21 -7.68 3.76
C LEU A 55 -4.24 -9.20 3.70
N LYS A 56 -3.11 -9.83 3.89
CA LYS A 56 -3.01 -11.29 3.83
C LYS A 56 -3.88 -11.96 4.90
N LEU A 57 -3.96 -11.34 6.08
CA LEU A 57 -4.75 -11.90 7.18
C LEU A 57 -6.25 -11.88 6.89
N ILE A 58 -6.72 -10.88 6.16
CA ILE A 58 -8.16 -10.70 5.92
C ILE A 58 -8.57 -11.01 4.49
N CYS A 59 -7.63 -11.32 3.62
CA CYS A 59 -7.91 -11.42 2.19
C CYS A 59 -8.89 -12.54 1.88
N LYS A 60 -9.78 -12.27 0.92
CA LYS A 60 -10.66 -13.24 0.32
C LYS A 60 -10.45 -13.30 -1.18
N ASN A 61 -10.27 -12.12 -1.78
CA ASN A 61 -10.08 -12.01 -3.23
C ASN A 61 -8.69 -11.50 -3.62
N PHE A 62 -7.97 -10.88 -2.66
CA PHE A 62 -6.68 -10.26 -2.91
C PHE A 62 -5.51 -11.07 -2.39
N CYS A 63 -5.73 -12.36 -2.08
CA CYS A 63 -4.65 -13.19 -1.55
C CYS A 63 -3.50 -13.34 -2.54
N ASP A 64 -3.82 -13.55 -3.81
CA ASP A 64 -2.80 -13.68 -4.85
C ASP A 64 -2.05 -12.37 -5.02
N GLN A 65 -2.76 -11.25 -5.03
CA GLN A 65 -2.14 -9.93 -5.12
C GLN A 65 -1.22 -9.68 -3.93
N SER A 66 -1.65 -10.09 -2.75
CA SER A 66 -0.83 -9.95 -1.55
C SER A 66 0.47 -10.73 -1.65
N ASP A 67 0.39 -11.96 -2.16
CA ASP A 67 1.58 -12.80 -2.33
C ASP A 67 2.54 -12.18 -3.34
N LYS A 68 2.01 -11.70 -4.46
CA LYS A 68 2.84 -11.05 -5.48
C LYS A 68 3.48 -9.78 -4.95
N LEU A 69 2.72 -9.01 -4.19
CA LEU A 69 3.23 -7.77 -3.61
C LEU A 69 4.34 -8.05 -2.61
N LYS A 70 4.20 -9.11 -1.82
CA LYS A 70 5.25 -9.51 -0.88
C LYS A 70 6.56 -9.78 -1.61
N ILE A 71 6.51 -10.51 -2.72
CA ILE A 71 7.70 -10.80 -3.52
C ILE A 71 8.30 -9.52 -4.06
N GLU A 72 7.47 -8.61 -4.54
CA GLU A 72 7.91 -7.33 -5.08
C GLU A 72 8.61 -6.50 -4.00
N ILE A 73 8.02 -6.43 -2.80
CA ILE A 73 8.62 -5.71 -1.69
C ILE A 73 9.98 -6.29 -1.35
N GLU A 74 10.07 -7.62 -1.25
CA GLU A 74 11.32 -8.28 -0.92
C GLU A 74 12.39 -8.02 -1.98
N THR A 75 12.00 -8.08 -3.23
CA THR A 75 12.92 -7.85 -4.35
C THR A 75 13.47 -6.42 -4.32
N LEU A 76 12.59 -5.44 -4.13
CA LEU A 76 12.99 -4.03 -4.15
C LEU A 76 13.76 -3.64 -2.89
N SER A 77 13.40 -4.20 -1.75
CA SER A 77 14.05 -3.84 -0.49
C SER A 77 15.46 -4.39 -0.37
N LYS A 78 15.81 -5.37 -1.19
CA LYS A 78 17.16 -5.93 -1.20
C LYS A 78 18.14 -5.13 -2.04
N LYS A 79 17.66 -4.18 -2.79
CA LYS A 79 18.53 -3.30 -3.54
C LYS A 79 19.04 -2.17 -2.67
#